data_d4bd44b624b0a1ac4789afee8adf210b
#
_entry.id   d4bd44b624b0a1ac4789afee8adf210b
#
_cell.length_a   1.000
_cell.length_b   1.000
_cell.length_c   1.000
_cell.angle_alpha   90.00
_cell.angle_beta   90.00
_cell.angle_gamma   90.00
#
_symmetry.space_group_name_H-M   'P 1'
#
loop_
_entity.id
_entity.type
_entity.pdbx_description
1 polymer ?
#
loop_
_entity_poly.entity_id
_entity_poly.type
_entity_poly.pdbx_seq_one_letter_code
_entity_poly.pdbx_strand_id
1 'polypeptide(L)'
;MAAPSNASFRIFRRVRDSIAFYPVLIAGLYALIAALVLTLETRPVTSALRDILPEGLSDPDNARELLGTLITSIISLTVFSFSMVMVVLNGAAARLTPRVLPGLISDRRNRVILGIYLGSVLYYLMLISTLNQDDPASLPTLGLLLGLVFGMLCLALFVVFIRSVSQSIQVDWVLGQLYNGALENLRQRKKRLAGIARAPDASDWWCIAADRPGYLRDVNEHRLGELLRREDLIAVIQAEPGFFMVEGHPLIRLSAPVDDQTVAKILDCFDFHNDEFASANLSYGMRQISEIAVKAISPAINDPGTAIRAVNLLGVLLLRLNGVPPIDVGCFDQGRPRLYYPQMAMQRILEWVMAPVRNYGCGDPHVLAALLQSMKNALHGDPSADQLEALTEEIQAVRNSADTHVESRRDRQALNTVLERLNRQRHDMQPVPLLPLGDGL
;
A
#
# COMPACT_ATOMS: atom_id res chain seq x y z
N MET A 1 16.79 27.07 10.68
CA MET A 1 17.05 25.66 10.99
C MET A 1 17.50 24.98 9.71
N ALA A 2 18.72 24.45 9.65
CA ALA A 2 19.26 23.80 8.47
C ALA A 2 18.43 22.56 8.14
N ALA A 3 17.98 22.43 6.88
CA ALA A 3 17.28 21.24 6.42
C ALA A 3 18.17 20.00 6.61
N PRO A 4 17.64 18.90 7.15
CA PRO A 4 18.44 17.69 7.37
C PRO A 4 19.04 17.21 6.03
N SER A 5 20.31 16.80 6.06
CA SER A 5 21.00 16.28 4.87
C SER A 5 20.24 15.07 4.31
N ASN A 6 20.28 14.84 3.00
CA ASN A 6 19.60 13.71 2.35
C ASN A 6 19.96 12.35 2.94
N ALA A 7 21.19 12.19 3.42
CA ALA A 7 21.61 10.99 4.12
C ALA A 7 20.77 10.78 5.39
N SER A 8 20.54 11.84 6.18
CA SER A 8 19.72 11.78 7.41
C SER A 8 18.25 11.49 7.09
N PHE A 9 17.69 12.09 6.01
CA PHE A 9 16.30 11.84 5.61
C PHE A 9 16.11 10.41 5.06
N ARG A 10 17.04 9.92 4.24
CA ARG A 10 17.03 8.54 3.74
C ARG A 10 17.22 7.51 4.86
N ILE A 11 18.15 7.77 5.78
CA ILE A 11 18.38 6.92 6.96
C ILE A 11 17.14 6.95 7.86
N PHE A 12 16.59 8.12 8.18
CA PHE A 12 15.38 8.25 9.01
C PHE A 12 14.19 7.52 8.40
N ARG A 13 13.96 7.65 7.07
CA ARG A 13 12.88 6.94 6.36
C ARG A 13 13.12 5.43 6.35
N ARG A 14 14.36 4.99 6.06
CA ARG A 14 14.76 3.56 6.10
C ARG A 14 14.58 2.97 7.51
N VAL A 15 14.93 3.71 8.54
CA VAL A 15 14.75 3.30 9.94
C VAL A 15 13.25 3.26 10.31
N ARG A 16 12.48 4.29 9.94
CA ARG A 16 11.03 4.34 10.20
C ARG A 16 10.25 3.24 9.49
N ASP A 17 10.65 2.89 8.28
CA ASP A 17 10.02 1.83 7.47
C ASP A 17 10.49 0.43 7.91
N SER A 18 11.52 0.35 8.76
CA SER A 18 11.98 -0.91 9.36
C SER A 18 10.90 -1.54 10.25
N ILE A 19 10.78 -2.85 10.16
CA ILE A 19 9.89 -3.65 11.03
C ILE A 19 10.23 -3.47 12.51
N ALA A 20 11.51 -3.24 12.83
CA ALA A 20 12.01 -3.10 14.20
C ALA A 20 11.76 -1.72 14.81
N PHE A 21 11.48 -0.67 14.02
CA PHE A 21 11.41 0.71 14.52
C PHE A 21 10.35 0.89 15.63
N TYR A 22 9.11 0.50 15.36
CA TYR A 22 8.02 0.62 16.32
C TYR A 22 8.23 -0.25 17.57
N PRO A 23 8.62 -1.54 17.46
CA PRO A 23 8.93 -2.36 18.62
C PRO A 23 10.01 -1.79 19.52
N VAL A 24 11.13 -1.30 18.95
CA VAL A 24 12.23 -0.72 19.73
C VAL A 24 11.82 0.58 20.43
N LEU A 25 11.09 1.45 19.72
CA LEU A 25 10.61 2.72 20.30
C LEU A 25 9.66 2.46 21.49
N ILE A 26 8.70 1.53 21.31
CA ILE A 26 7.73 1.18 22.36
C ILE A 26 8.42 0.50 23.54
N ALA A 27 9.34 -0.44 23.28
CA ALA A 27 10.11 -1.09 24.35
C ALA A 27 10.93 -0.06 25.15
N GLY A 28 11.56 0.92 24.50
CA GLY A 28 12.24 2.03 25.15
C GLY A 28 11.30 2.88 26.02
N LEU A 29 10.07 3.14 25.54
CA LEU A 29 9.06 3.85 26.32
C LEU A 29 8.67 3.07 27.60
N TYR A 30 8.48 1.76 27.49
CA TYR A 30 8.17 0.89 28.64
C TYR A 30 9.31 0.84 29.64
N ALA A 31 10.57 0.84 29.17
CA ALA A 31 11.74 0.94 30.04
C ALA A 31 11.77 2.28 30.80
N LEU A 32 11.44 3.39 30.13
CA LEU A 32 11.31 4.70 30.79
C LEU A 32 10.16 4.72 31.79
N ILE A 33 9.03 4.12 31.50
CA ILE A 33 7.91 3.99 32.42
C ILE A 33 8.35 3.16 33.65
N ALA A 34 9.05 2.04 33.46
CA ALA A 34 9.57 1.23 34.55
C ALA A 34 10.52 2.05 35.44
N ALA A 35 11.49 2.74 34.85
CA ALA A 35 12.43 3.58 35.60
C ALA A 35 11.71 4.71 36.38
N LEU A 36 10.71 5.35 35.74
CA LEU A 36 9.91 6.39 36.40
C LEU A 36 9.11 5.83 37.59
N VAL A 37 8.44 4.69 37.40
CA VAL A 37 7.64 4.01 38.42
C VAL A 37 8.57 3.65 39.62
N LEU A 38 9.72 3.06 39.38
CA LEU A 38 10.69 2.70 40.40
C LEU A 38 11.20 3.92 41.16
N THR A 39 11.39 5.07 40.50
CA THR A 39 11.77 6.32 41.19
C THR A 39 10.64 6.94 42.02
N LEU A 40 9.38 6.76 41.59
CA LEU A 40 8.19 7.21 42.31
C LEU A 40 7.92 6.34 43.56
N GLU A 41 8.23 5.06 43.49
CA GLU A 41 8.04 4.09 44.59
C GLU A 41 8.85 4.43 45.85
N THR A 42 9.92 5.15 45.70
CA THR A 42 10.77 5.64 46.85
C THR A 42 10.11 6.79 47.63
N ARG A 43 8.92 7.27 47.19
CA ARG A 43 8.21 8.37 47.86
C ARG A 43 7.07 7.84 48.76
N PRO A 44 6.72 8.55 49.88
CA PRO A 44 5.70 8.09 50.85
C PRO A 44 4.26 8.02 50.25
N VAL A 45 4.06 8.46 49.00
CA VAL A 45 2.74 8.45 48.32
C VAL A 45 2.26 7.01 48.01
N THR A 46 3.17 6.04 47.93
CA THR A 46 2.85 4.66 47.55
C THR A 46 2.37 3.79 48.71
N SER A 47 2.54 4.25 49.97
CA SER A 47 2.08 3.51 51.16
C SER A 47 0.56 3.31 51.20
N ALA A 48 -0.22 4.27 50.71
CA ALA A 48 -1.69 4.17 50.60
C ALA A 48 -2.18 3.19 49.53
N LEU A 49 -1.33 2.85 48.55
CA LEU A 49 -1.65 1.88 47.50
C LEU A 49 -1.43 0.42 47.96
N ARG A 50 -0.68 0.20 49.04
CA ARG A 50 -0.51 -1.16 49.58
C ARG A 50 -1.80 -1.77 50.09
N ASP A 51 -2.73 -0.96 50.56
CA ASP A 51 -4.06 -1.43 51.01
C ASP A 51 -4.97 -1.90 49.86
N ILE A 52 -4.62 -1.57 48.61
CA ILE A 52 -5.35 -1.97 47.43
C ILE A 52 -4.82 -3.31 46.86
N LEU A 53 -3.59 -3.70 47.22
CA LEU A 53 -3.05 -4.98 46.79
C LEU A 53 -3.79 -6.15 47.48
N PRO A 54 -4.15 -7.21 46.75
CA PRO A 54 -4.56 -8.46 47.33
C PRO A 54 -3.46 -8.96 48.31
N GLU A 55 -3.82 -9.46 49.48
CA GLU A 55 -2.89 -9.95 50.51
C GLU A 55 -1.85 -10.95 49.94
N GLY A 56 -2.25 -11.78 48.94
CA GLY A 56 -1.33 -12.71 48.27
C GLY A 56 -0.24 -12.07 47.41
N LEU A 57 -0.33 -10.79 47.06
CA LEU A 57 0.67 -10.06 46.26
C LEU A 57 1.56 -9.15 47.14
N SER A 58 1.32 -9.12 48.44
CA SER A 58 2.12 -8.35 49.41
C SER A 58 3.42 -9.06 49.79
N ASP A 59 3.62 -10.30 49.34
CA ASP A 59 4.84 -11.09 49.54
C ASP A 59 5.75 -10.96 48.29
N PRO A 60 7.05 -10.63 48.45
CA PRO A 60 8.02 -10.54 47.36
C PRO A 60 8.16 -11.81 46.52
N ASP A 61 8.06 -12.99 47.14
CA ASP A 61 8.16 -14.27 46.42
C ASP A 61 6.96 -14.50 45.48
N ASN A 62 5.76 -14.23 45.99
CA ASN A 62 4.54 -14.31 45.17
C ASN A 62 4.53 -13.26 44.02
N ALA A 63 5.03 -12.06 44.30
CA ALA A 63 5.18 -11.01 43.28
C ALA A 63 6.17 -11.42 42.17
N ARG A 64 7.29 -12.04 42.56
CA ARG A 64 8.28 -12.58 41.60
C ARG A 64 7.70 -13.70 40.75
N GLU A 65 6.98 -14.65 41.37
CA GLU A 65 6.33 -15.75 40.68
C GLU A 65 5.28 -15.24 39.68
N LEU A 66 4.46 -14.27 40.08
CA LEU A 66 3.47 -13.62 39.18
C LEU A 66 4.17 -12.95 37.99
N LEU A 67 5.19 -12.11 38.24
CA LEU A 67 5.90 -11.44 37.15
C LEU A 67 6.60 -12.44 36.24
N GLY A 68 7.20 -13.50 36.78
CA GLY A 68 7.80 -14.59 36.00
C GLY A 68 6.78 -15.31 35.13
N THR A 69 5.58 -15.56 35.67
CA THR A 69 4.47 -16.17 34.93
C THR A 69 3.98 -15.23 33.82
N LEU A 70 3.85 -13.92 34.07
CA LEU A 70 3.48 -12.93 33.07
C LEU A 70 4.52 -12.84 31.95
N ILE A 71 5.81 -12.83 32.28
CA ILE A 71 6.91 -12.83 31.28
C ILE A 71 6.78 -14.06 30.38
N THR A 72 6.68 -15.26 30.98
CA THR A 72 6.59 -16.51 30.24
C THR A 72 5.36 -16.55 29.33
N SER A 73 4.22 -16.07 29.85
CA SER A 73 2.97 -16.00 29.10
C SER A 73 3.09 -15.04 27.91
N ILE A 74 3.65 -13.85 28.10
CA ILE A 74 3.77 -12.87 27.00
C ILE A 74 4.83 -13.29 25.97
N ILE A 75 5.92 -13.94 26.40
CA ILE A 75 6.89 -14.54 25.47
C ILE A 75 6.17 -15.60 24.62
N SER A 76 5.36 -16.47 25.24
CA SER A 76 4.58 -17.48 24.53
C SER A 76 3.60 -16.87 23.53
N LEU A 77 2.88 -15.79 23.92
CA LEU A 77 2.01 -15.04 23.02
C LEU A 77 2.79 -14.42 21.85
N THR A 78 3.99 -13.90 22.12
CA THR A 78 4.87 -13.29 21.11
C THR A 78 5.32 -14.34 20.08
N VAL A 79 5.81 -15.49 20.54
CA VAL A 79 6.24 -16.60 19.68
C VAL A 79 5.06 -17.13 18.84
N PHE A 80 3.90 -17.33 19.46
CA PHE A 80 2.69 -17.75 18.75
C PHE A 80 2.27 -16.71 17.70
N SER A 81 2.28 -15.44 18.06
CA SER A 81 1.93 -14.35 17.15
C SER A 81 2.87 -14.31 15.93
N PHE A 82 4.17 -14.44 16.16
CA PHE A 82 5.15 -14.52 15.07
C PHE A 82 4.93 -15.75 14.18
N SER A 83 4.72 -16.91 14.78
CA SER A 83 4.45 -18.16 14.05
C SER A 83 3.19 -18.04 13.17
N MET A 84 2.12 -17.42 13.73
CA MET A 84 0.87 -17.18 12.98
C MET A 84 1.08 -16.24 11.80
N VAL A 85 1.86 -15.16 11.97
CA VAL A 85 2.22 -14.26 10.85
C VAL A 85 2.96 -15.01 9.75
N MET A 86 3.89 -15.92 10.11
CA MET A 86 4.63 -16.70 9.11
C MET A 86 3.74 -17.69 8.36
N VAL A 87 2.79 -18.35 9.05
CA VAL A 87 1.80 -19.24 8.40
C VAL A 87 0.92 -18.45 7.42
N VAL A 88 0.44 -17.28 7.84
CA VAL A 88 -0.37 -16.36 7.02
C VAL A 88 0.41 -15.89 5.81
N LEU A 89 1.67 -15.50 6.02
CA LEU A 89 2.54 -15.05 4.94
C LEU A 89 2.76 -16.13 3.89
N ASN A 90 3.00 -17.36 4.32
CA ASN A 90 3.13 -18.50 3.41
C ASN A 90 1.83 -18.76 2.64
N GLY A 91 0.67 -18.70 3.31
CA GLY A 91 -0.63 -18.83 2.67
C GLY A 91 -0.92 -17.69 1.67
N ALA A 92 -0.56 -16.47 2.03
CA ALA A 92 -0.68 -15.29 1.14
C ALA A 92 0.27 -15.38 -0.06
N ALA A 93 1.50 -15.84 0.13
CA ALA A 93 2.48 -16.01 -0.96
C ALA A 93 2.01 -17.04 -2.00
N ALA A 94 1.26 -18.06 -1.59
CA ALA A 94 0.66 -19.02 -2.51
C ALA A 94 -0.44 -18.39 -3.40
N ARG A 95 -1.24 -17.48 -2.84
CA ARG A 95 -2.44 -16.92 -3.50
C ARG A 95 -2.23 -15.52 -4.10
N LEU A 96 -1.30 -14.73 -3.54
CA LEU A 96 -1.01 -13.37 -3.97
C LEU A 96 0.33 -13.32 -4.71
N THR A 97 0.57 -12.22 -5.42
CA THR A 97 1.86 -11.99 -6.09
C THR A 97 2.90 -11.45 -5.11
N PRO A 98 4.20 -11.69 -5.34
CA PRO A 98 5.27 -11.15 -4.49
C PRO A 98 5.22 -9.61 -4.33
N ARG A 99 4.64 -8.90 -5.32
CA ARG A 99 4.51 -7.43 -5.29
C ARG A 99 3.47 -6.91 -4.30
N VAL A 100 2.51 -7.74 -3.90
CA VAL A 100 1.44 -7.40 -2.94
C VAL A 100 1.89 -7.68 -1.50
N LEU A 101 2.76 -8.69 -1.30
CA LEU A 101 3.19 -9.17 0.01
C LEU A 101 3.85 -8.10 0.90
N PRO A 102 4.76 -7.21 0.41
CA PRO A 102 5.41 -6.22 1.27
C PRO A 102 4.43 -5.29 1.98
N GLY A 103 3.32 -4.93 1.33
CA GLY A 103 2.25 -4.11 1.92
C GLY A 103 1.52 -4.80 3.07
N LEU A 104 1.38 -6.13 3.01
CA LEU A 104 0.70 -6.93 4.04
C LEU A 104 1.57 -7.15 5.29
N ILE A 105 2.88 -7.36 5.09
CA ILE A 105 3.85 -7.58 6.18
C ILE A 105 4.07 -6.31 6.99
N SER A 106 3.97 -5.15 6.35
CA SER A 106 4.25 -3.84 6.92
C SER A 106 3.08 -3.24 7.71
N ASP A 107 2.06 -4.03 8.10
CA ASP A 107 0.94 -3.50 8.88
C ASP A 107 1.45 -2.90 10.21
N ARG A 108 1.30 -1.57 10.31
CA ARG A 108 1.69 -0.78 11.49
C ARG A 108 1.07 -1.33 12.78
N ARG A 109 -0.15 -1.84 12.69
CA ARG A 109 -0.88 -2.37 13.85
C ARG A 109 -0.18 -3.58 14.45
N ASN A 110 0.23 -4.54 13.64
CA ASN A 110 0.93 -5.74 14.10
C ASN A 110 2.31 -5.40 14.70
N ARG A 111 3.03 -4.43 14.12
CA ARG A 111 4.30 -3.93 14.66
C ARG A 111 4.14 -3.26 16.03
N VAL A 112 3.05 -2.49 16.23
CA VAL A 112 2.74 -1.85 17.51
C VAL A 112 2.41 -2.91 18.58
N ILE A 113 1.58 -3.90 18.26
CA ILE A 113 1.23 -4.98 19.19
C ILE A 113 2.48 -5.73 19.63
N LEU A 114 3.35 -6.11 18.69
CA LEU A 114 4.63 -6.76 19.01
C LEU A 114 5.52 -5.88 19.89
N GLY A 115 5.53 -4.56 19.64
CA GLY A 115 6.26 -3.60 20.45
C GLY A 115 5.75 -3.53 21.90
N ILE A 116 4.42 -3.59 22.10
CA ILE A 116 3.81 -3.61 23.43
C ILE A 116 4.16 -4.91 24.15
N TYR A 117 4.16 -6.06 23.47
CA TYR A 117 4.58 -7.33 24.09
C TYR A 117 6.04 -7.28 24.58
N LEU A 118 6.96 -6.88 23.69
CA LEU A 118 8.38 -6.76 24.04
C LEU A 118 8.61 -5.71 25.13
N GLY A 119 7.90 -4.58 25.06
CA GLY A 119 7.93 -3.55 26.08
C GLY A 119 7.47 -4.04 27.44
N SER A 120 6.37 -4.80 27.49
CA SER A 120 5.85 -5.38 28.74
C SER A 120 6.83 -6.38 29.35
N VAL A 121 7.45 -7.23 28.53
CA VAL A 121 8.51 -8.15 29.03
C VAL A 121 9.68 -7.37 29.64
N LEU A 122 10.16 -6.33 28.95
CA LEU A 122 11.25 -5.49 29.45
C LEU A 122 10.86 -4.78 30.77
N TYR A 123 9.64 -4.27 30.85
CA TYR A 123 9.07 -3.67 32.05
C TYR A 123 9.11 -4.64 33.24
N TYR A 124 8.63 -5.88 33.05
CA TYR A 124 8.64 -6.89 34.12
C TYR A 124 10.04 -7.31 34.52
N LEU A 125 10.97 -7.46 33.56
CA LEU A 125 12.36 -7.77 33.86
C LEU A 125 13.02 -6.68 34.76
N MET A 126 12.72 -5.40 34.47
CA MET A 126 13.19 -4.30 35.30
C MET A 126 12.58 -4.33 36.70
N LEU A 127 11.29 -4.64 36.85
CA LEU A 127 10.63 -4.79 38.14
C LEU A 127 11.21 -5.96 38.94
N ILE A 128 11.40 -7.13 38.31
CA ILE A 128 12.00 -8.29 39.03
C ILE A 128 13.39 -8.00 39.53
N SER A 129 14.18 -7.19 38.81
CA SER A 129 15.54 -6.85 39.22
C SER A 129 15.62 -6.02 40.49
N THR A 130 14.52 -5.38 40.90
CA THR A 130 14.44 -4.54 42.11
C THR A 130 13.84 -5.27 43.33
N LEU A 131 13.25 -6.47 43.11
CA LEU A 131 12.69 -7.28 44.22
C LEU A 131 13.80 -7.90 45.04
N ASN A 132 13.88 -7.53 46.32
CA ASN A 132 14.80 -8.13 47.31
C ASN A 132 14.02 -9.06 48.23
N GLN A 133 14.48 -10.31 48.40
CA GLN A 133 13.78 -11.34 49.19
C GLN A 133 13.81 -11.01 50.68
N ASP A 134 14.84 -10.30 51.13
CA ASP A 134 15.07 -10.00 52.57
C ASP A 134 14.37 -8.71 53.05
N ASP A 135 13.77 -7.94 52.15
CA ASP A 135 13.12 -6.67 52.47
C ASP A 135 11.73 -6.52 51.88
N PRO A 136 10.66 -6.80 52.66
CA PRO A 136 9.27 -6.59 52.24
C PRO A 136 8.97 -5.13 51.85
N ALA A 137 9.79 -4.17 52.29
CA ALA A 137 9.62 -2.77 51.91
C ALA A 137 10.07 -2.50 50.45
N SER A 138 10.80 -3.43 49.81
CA SER A 138 11.27 -3.32 48.41
C SER A 138 10.19 -3.61 47.34
N LEU A 139 8.96 -3.96 47.77
CA LEU A 139 7.88 -4.29 46.85
C LEU A 139 7.41 -3.06 46.05
N PRO A 140 7.60 -3.04 44.70
CA PRO A 140 7.12 -1.96 43.87
C PRO A 140 5.61 -2.10 43.60
N THR A 141 4.79 -1.65 44.58
CA THR A 141 3.33 -1.78 44.59
C THR A 141 2.67 -1.18 43.35
N LEU A 142 3.02 0.07 43.02
CA LEU A 142 2.53 0.75 41.83
C LEU A 142 3.01 0.03 40.58
N GLY A 143 4.26 -0.44 40.58
CA GLY A 143 4.84 -1.21 39.50
C GLY A 143 4.08 -2.51 39.23
N LEU A 144 3.71 -3.26 40.27
CA LEU A 144 2.95 -4.49 40.18
C LEU A 144 1.53 -4.26 39.65
N LEU A 145 0.82 -3.25 40.15
CA LEU A 145 -0.53 -2.90 39.69
C LEU A 145 -0.52 -2.51 38.20
N LEU A 146 0.44 -1.68 37.79
CA LEU A 146 0.59 -1.28 36.39
C LEU A 146 1.00 -2.48 35.53
N GLY A 147 1.83 -3.37 36.06
CA GLY A 147 2.19 -4.64 35.41
C GLY A 147 0.97 -5.52 35.12
N LEU A 148 0.06 -5.69 36.09
CA LEU A 148 -1.19 -6.41 35.86
C LEU A 148 -2.05 -5.79 34.76
N VAL A 149 -2.12 -4.45 34.72
CA VAL A 149 -2.82 -3.73 33.65
C VAL A 149 -2.17 -4.02 32.29
N PHE A 150 -0.84 -4.01 32.21
CA PHE A 150 -0.12 -4.35 30.97
C PHE A 150 -0.34 -5.80 30.56
N GLY A 151 -0.39 -6.74 31.51
CA GLY A 151 -0.73 -8.15 31.24
C GLY A 151 -2.12 -8.28 30.63
N MET A 152 -3.12 -7.65 31.23
CA MET A 152 -4.50 -7.62 30.69
C MET A 152 -4.56 -6.97 29.31
N LEU A 153 -3.84 -5.88 29.11
CA LEU A 153 -3.73 -5.21 27.81
C LEU A 153 -3.12 -6.14 26.75
N CYS A 154 -2.06 -6.90 27.09
CA CYS A 154 -1.45 -7.85 26.18
C CYS A 154 -2.44 -8.96 25.75
N LEU A 155 -3.26 -9.47 26.68
CA LEU A 155 -4.30 -10.45 26.35
C LEU A 155 -5.40 -9.85 25.42
N ALA A 156 -5.85 -8.64 25.71
CA ALA A 156 -6.82 -7.96 24.84
C ALA A 156 -6.24 -7.69 23.43
N LEU A 157 -4.98 -7.26 23.35
CA LEU A 157 -4.29 -7.05 22.09
C LEU A 157 -4.05 -8.36 21.32
N PHE A 158 -3.91 -9.50 21.99
CA PHE A 158 -3.81 -10.79 21.35
C PHE A 158 -5.10 -11.14 20.58
N VAL A 159 -6.28 -10.87 21.14
CA VAL A 159 -7.55 -11.05 20.44
C VAL A 159 -7.63 -10.15 19.19
N VAL A 160 -7.23 -8.88 19.32
CA VAL A 160 -7.15 -7.94 18.21
C VAL A 160 -6.17 -8.41 17.14
N PHE A 161 -5.02 -8.96 17.58
CA PHE A 161 -4.00 -9.51 16.68
C PHE A 161 -4.54 -10.69 15.86
N ILE A 162 -5.17 -11.69 16.51
CA ILE A 162 -5.76 -12.84 15.81
C ILE A 162 -6.75 -12.38 14.74
N ARG A 163 -7.65 -11.42 15.09
CA ARG A 163 -8.60 -10.85 14.14
C ARG A 163 -7.90 -10.18 12.97
N SER A 164 -6.87 -9.37 13.25
CA SER A 164 -6.09 -8.66 12.23
C SER A 164 -5.45 -9.63 11.24
N VAL A 165 -4.79 -10.65 11.78
CA VAL A 165 -4.07 -11.65 10.98
C VAL A 165 -5.06 -12.48 10.15
N SER A 166 -6.19 -12.90 10.73
CA SER A 166 -7.24 -13.63 10.01
C SER A 166 -7.81 -12.85 8.82
N GLN A 167 -7.96 -11.53 8.95
CA GLN A 167 -8.44 -10.67 7.85
C GLN A 167 -7.39 -10.50 6.75
N SER A 168 -6.11 -10.46 7.10
CA SER A 168 -5.02 -10.23 6.14
C SER A 168 -4.83 -11.38 5.12
N ILE A 169 -5.40 -12.57 5.38
CA ILE A 169 -5.37 -13.72 4.46
C ILE A 169 -6.46 -13.61 3.38
N GLN A 170 -7.51 -12.84 3.63
CA GLN A 170 -8.65 -12.78 2.72
C GLN A 170 -8.30 -11.94 1.49
N VAL A 171 -8.29 -12.57 0.31
CA VAL A 171 -8.01 -11.90 -0.97
C VAL A 171 -8.95 -10.72 -1.18
N ASP A 172 -10.20 -10.85 -0.76
CA ASP A 172 -11.21 -9.79 -0.82
C ASP A 172 -10.84 -8.55 -0.02
N TRP A 173 -10.25 -8.72 1.16
CA TRP A 173 -9.77 -7.60 1.96
C TRP A 173 -8.59 -6.89 1.29
N VAL A 174 -7.64 -7.67 0.74
CA VAL A 174 -6.49 -7.15 -0.01
C VAL A 174 -6.93 -6.35 -1.23
N LEU A 175 -7.84 -6.92 -2.04
CA LEU A 175 -8.43 -6.21 -3.19
C LEU A 175 -9.11 -4.91 -2.77
N GLY A 176 -9.86 -4.92 -1.65
CA GLY A 176 -10.48 -3.73 -1.10
C GLY A 176 -9.47 -2.67 -0.67
N GLN A 177 -8.35 -3.04 -0.07
CA GLN A 177 -7.29 -2.12 0.32
C GLN A 177 -6.60 -1.49 -0.90
N LEU A 178 -6.25 -2.30 -1.89
CA LEU A 178 -5.64 -1.82 -3.14
C LEU A 178 -6.57 -0.87 -3.89
N TYR A 179 -7.85 -1.23 -3.99
CA TYR A 179 -8.89 -0.39 -4.60
C TYR A 179 -9.04 0.96 -3.87
N ASN A 180 -9.16 0.95 -2.54
CA ASN A 180 -9.32 2.16 -1.76
C ASN A 180 -8.08 3.06 -1.86
N GLY A 181 -6.88 2.48 -1.85
CA GLY A 181 -5.62 3.21 -2.08
C GLY A 181 -5.57 3.87 -3.45
N ALA A 182 -5.90 3.12 -4.52
CA ALA A 182 -5.95 3.63 -5.88
C ALA A 182 -7.01 4.74 -6.04
N LEU A 183 -8.19 4.56 -5.42
CA LEU A 183 -9.26 5.56 -5.46
C LEU A 183 -8.88 6.85 -4.74
N GLU A 184 -8.20 6.76 -3.59
CA GLU A 184 -7.74 7.94 -2.85
C GLU A 184 -6.65 8.69 -3.63
N ASN A 185 -5.71 7.99 -4.23
CA ASN A 185 -4.70 8.58 -5.12
C ASN A 185 -5.36 9.35 -6.28
N LEU A 186 -6.38 8.75 -6.90
CA LEU A 186 -7.13 9.40 -7.98
C LEU A 186 -7.90 10.64 -7.50
N ARG A 187 -8.51 10.59 -6.32
CA ARG A 187 -9.20 11.74 -5.71
C ARG A 187 -8.22 12.90 -5.43
N GLN A 188 -7.07 12.59 -4.87
CA GLN A 188 -6.03 13.60 -4.59
C GLN A 188 -5.51 14.21 -5.87
N ARG A 189 -5.24 13.39 -6.91
CA ARG A 189 -4.84 13.86 -8.23
C ARG A 189 -5.88 14.80 -8.84
N LYS A 190 -7.17 14.42 -8.82
CA LYS A 190 -8.27 15.29 -9.31
C LYS A 190 -8.31 16.64 -8.59
N LYS A 191 -8.05 16.67 -7.28
CA LYS A 191 -7.98 17.92 -6.50
C LYS A 191 -6.79 18.80 -6.92
N ARG A 192 -5.60 18.19 -7.13
CA ARG A 192 -4.41 18.93 -7.57
C ARG A 192 -4.55 19.48 -8.98
N LEU A 193 -5.20 18.73 -9.85
CA LEU A 193 -5.39 19.11 -11.26
C LEU A 193 -6.38 20.26 -11.47
N ALA A 194 -7.17 20.68 -10.52
CA ALA A 194 -8.26 21.67 -10.60
C ALA A 194 -8.10 22.71 -11.73
N GLY A 195 -8.59 22.39 -12.95
CA GLY A 195 -8.49 23.25 -14.12
C GLY A 195 -7.22 23.11 -14.99
N ILE A 196 -6.29 22.23 -14.64
CA ILE A 196 -5.05 22.00 -15.39
C ILE A 196 -5.27 20.80 -16.32
N ALA A 197 -5.32 21.05 -17.61
CA ALA A 197 -5.59 20.01 -18.62
C ALA A 197 -4.33 19.43 -19.26
N ARG A 198 -3.23 20.17 -19.30
CA ARG A 198 -1.98 19.76 -19.98
C ARG A 198 -0.75 20.23 -19.22
N ALA A 199 0.33 19.44 -19.31
CA ALA A 199 1.68 19.91 -18.99
C ALA A 199 2.17 20.88 -20.04
N PRO A 200 3.11 21.77 -19.72
CA PRO A 200 3.81 22.57 -20.73
C PRO A 200 4.58 21.66 -21.69
N ASP A 201 4.73 22.08 -22.94
CA ASP A 201 5.62 21.41 -23.86
C ASP A 201 7.08 21.63 -23.40
N ALA A 202 7.72 20.54 -23.03
CA ALA A 202 9.07 20.51 -22.50
C ALA A 202 10.07 19.82 -23.45
N SER A 203 9.70 19.63 -24.74
CA SER A 203 10.56 18.93 -25.71
C SER A 203 11.95 19.55 -25.84
N ASP A 204 12.02 20.87 -25.82
CA ASP A 204 13.25 21.64 -25.97
C ASP A 204 13.88 22.08 -24.64
N TRP A 205 13.29 21.67 -23.52
CA TRP A 205 13.78 22.04 -22.20
C TRP A 205 15.06 21.29 -21.84
N TRP A 206 15.86 21.92 -20.99
CA TRP A 206 17.12 21.36 -20.52
C TRP A 206 16.86 20.07 -19.73
N CYS A 207 17.58 18.99 -20.09
CA CYS A 207 17.33 17.64 -19.58
C CYS A 207 18.44 17.21 -18.61
N ILE A 208 18.02 16.75 -17.43
CA ILE A 208 18.88 16.03 -16.49
C ILE A 208 18.58 14.53 -16.65
N ALA A 209 19.61 13.74 -16.89
CA ALA A 209 19.53 12.28 -16.99
C ALA A 209 19.67 11.62 -15.61
N ALA A 210 19.20 10.39 -15.49
CA ALA A 210 19.41 9.56 -14.30
C ALA A 210 20.91 9.24 -14.13
N ASP A 211 21.41 9.36 -12.91
CA ASP A 211 22.80 9.11 -12.54
C ASP A 211 23.09 7.64 -12.18
N ARG A 212 22.06 6.81 -12.12
CA ARG A 212 22.14 5.39 -11.73
C ARG A 212 20.92 4.60 -12.20
N PRO A 213 21.05 3.28 -12.38
CA PRO A 213 19.90 2.43 -12.69
C PRO A 213 19.07 2.13 -11.44
N GLY A 214 17.78 1.82 -11.65
CA GLY A 214 16.85 1.39 -10.60
C GLY A 214 15.40 1.75 -10.89
N TYR A 215 14.49 1.24 -10.06
CA TYR A 215 13.10 1.67 -10.08
C TYR A 215 12.94 3.01 -9.39
N LEU A 216 12.35 3.98 -10.08
CA LEU A 216 11.97 5.26 -9.46
C LEU A 216 10.84 5.01 -8.45
N ARG A 217 11.20 5.03 -7.16
CA ARG A 217 10.26 4.75 -6.07
C ARG A 217 9.45 5.97 -5.67
N ASP A 218 10.15 7.10 -5.50
CA ASP A 218 9.54 8.30 -4.95
C ASP A 218 10.36 9.55 -5.32
N VAL A 219 9.71 10.70 -5.24
CA VAL A 219 10.33 12.01 -5.46
C VAL A 219 10.07 12.86 -4.21
N ASN A 220 11.12 13.44 -3.64
CA ASN A 220 10.99 14.40 -2.54
C ASN A 220 10.44 15.74 -3.08
N GLU A 221 9.11 15.80 -3.26
CA GLU A 221 8.42 16.97 -3.82
C GLU A 221 8.68 18.24 -3.03
N HIS A 222 8.77 18.15 -1.70
CA HIS A 222 8.99 19.34 -0.86
C HIS A 222 10.33 19.99 -1.17
N ARG A 223 11.42 19.20 -1.17
CA ARG A 223 12.75 19.69 -1.42
C ARG A 223 12.95 20.11 -2.88
N LEU A 224 12.43 19.32 -3.82
CA LEU A 224 12.45 19.67 -5.24
C LEU A 224 11.69 20.98 -5.48
N GLY A 225 10.53 21.15 -4.86
CA GLY A 225 9.75 22.38 -4.96
C GLY A 225 10.44 23.60 -4.35
N GLU A 226 11.22 23.46 -3.28
CA GLU A 226 12.05 24.55 -2.75
C GLU A 226 13.13 24.96 -3.73
N LEU A 227 13.80 23.99 -4.37
CA LEU A 227 14.81 24.27 -5.40
C LEU A 227 14.18 24.95 -6.61
N LEU A 228 13.06 24.44 -7.12
CA LEU A 228 12.36 25.02 -8.27
C LEU A 228 11.88 26.47 -8.01
N ARG A 229 11.39 26.76 -6.81
CA ARG A 229 11.00 28.12 -6.42
C ARG A 229 12.19 29.07 -6.32
N ARG A 230 13.29 28.60 -5.72
CA ARG A 230 14.50 29.40 -5.53
C ARG A 230 15.14 29.81 -6.84
N GLU A 231 15.19 28.90 -7.80
CA GLU A 231 15.80 29.11 -9.12
C GLU A 231 14.77 29.60 -10.17
N ASP A 232 13.52 29.85 -9.75
CA ASP A 232 12.39 30.29 -10.61
C ASP A 232 12.14 29.34 -11.80
N LEU A 233 12.21 28.03 -11.57
CA LEU A 233 12.09 27.00 -12.59
C LEU A 233 10.72 26.33 -12.60
N ILE A 234 10.36 25.82 -13.79
CA ILE A 234 9.30 24.83 -13.97
C ILE A 234 9.97 23.52 -14.39
N ALA A 235 9.45 22.40 -13.91
CA ALA A 235 10.01 21.09 -14.17
C ALA A 235 8.94 20.09 -14.66
N VAL A 236 9.35 19.22 -15.59
CA VAL A 236 8.54 18.08 -16.06
C VAL A 236 9.35 16.80 -15.87
N ILE A 237 8.89 15.94 -14.98
CA ILE A 237 9.48 14.62 -14.79
C ILE A 237 9.20 13.77 -16.03
N GLN A 238 10.19 12.99 -16.48
CA GLN A 238 10.08 12.18 -17.70
C GLN A 238 9.74 10.72 -17.41
N ALA A 239 9.77 10.31 -16.15
CA ALA A 239 9.50 8.95 -15.73
C ALA A 239 8.40 8.88 -14.67
N GLU A 240 7.56 7.87 -14.78
CA GLU A 240 6.56 7.58 -13.76
C GLU A 240 7.18 6.81 -12.58
N PRO A 241 6.75 7.04 -11.32
CA PRO A 241 7.11 6.18 -10.20
C PRO A 241 6.72 4.72 -10.49
N GLY A 242 7.62 3.78 -10.20
CA GLY A 242 7.49 2.36 -10.51
C GLY A 242 8.15 1.93 -11.83
N PHE A 243 8.66 2.87 -12.65
CA PHE A 243 9.43 2.55 -13.85
C PHE A 243 10.88 2.22 -13.52
N PHE A 244 11.43 1.18 -14.20
CA PHE A 244 12.86 0.90 -14.16
C PHE A 244 13.58 1.85 -15.11
N MET A 245 14.52 2.62 -14.57
CA MET A 245 15.35 3.54 -15.33
C MET A 245 16.75 3.00 -15.44
N VAL A 246 17.38 3.27 -16.56
CA VAL A 246 18.82 3.03 -16.77
C VAL A 246 19.58 4.34 -16.62
N GLU A 247 20.85 4.26 -16.27
CA GLU A 247 21.75 5.41 -16.25
C GLU A 247 21.78 6.11 -17.61
N GLY A 248 21.76 7.44 -17.62
CA GLY A 248 21.71 8.24 -18.84
C GLY A 248 20.30 8.46 -19.41
N HIS A 249 19.27 7.79 -18.91
CA HIS A 249 17.90 8.01 -19.37
C HIS A 249 17.36 9.39 -18.89
N PRO A 250 16.60 10.13 -19.72
CA PRO A 250 15.96 11.38 -19.31
C PRO A 250 15.12 11.22 -18.03
N LEU A 251 15.46 11.98 -16.98
CA LEU A 251 14.79 11.90 -15.68
C LEU A 251 13.85 13.07 -15.46
N ILE A 252 14.35 14.30 -15.68
CA ILE A 252 13.58 15.52 -15.48
C ILE A 252 14.03 16.58 -16.49
N ARG A 253 13.08 17.36 -16.98
CA ARG A 253 13.34 18.52 -17.84
C ARG A 253 13.02 19.81 -17.08
N LEU A 254 13.90 20.80 -17.20
CA LEU A 254 13.79 22.09 -16.54
C LEU A 254 13.62 23.21 -17.59
N SER A 255 12.85 24.23 -17.25
CA SER A 255 12.58 25.37 -18.14
C SER A 255 13.83 26.22 -18.47
N ALA A 256 14.91 26.09 -17.68
CA ALA A 256 16.22 26.72 -17.93
C ALA A 256 17.35 25.84 -17.37
N PRO A 257 18.58 25.96 -17.90
CA PRO A 257 19.76 25.27 -17.39
C PRO A 257 20.15 25.77 -15.99
N VAL A 258 20.74 24.88 -15.19
CA VAL A 258 21.26 25.18 -13.85
C VAL A 258 22.71 24.71 -13.72
N ASP A 259 23.40 25.15 -12.68
CA ASP A 259 24.76 24.74 -12.37
C ASP A 259 24.85 23.27 -11.89
N ASP A 260 26.05 22.69 -11.97
CA ASP A 260 26.29 21.29 -11.57
C ASP A 260 25.93 21.02 -10.10
N GLN A 261 26.08 22.02 -9.23
CA GLN A 261 25.72 21.87 -7.81
C GLN A 261 24.19 21.73 -7.62
N THR A 262 23.42 22.48 -8.40
CA THR A 262 21.97 22.40 -8.40
C THR A 262 21.50 21.12 -9.06
N VAL A 263 22.17 20.64 -10.14
CA VAL A 263 21.94 19.29 -10.72
C VAL A 263 22.05 18.21 -9.66
N ALA A 264 23.16 18.17 -8.92
CA ALA A 264 23.36 17.19 -7.87
C ALA A 264 22.27 17.23 -6.79
N LYS A 265 21.83 18.43 -6.39
CA LYS A 265 20.73 18.60 -5.41
C LYS A 265 19.38 18.12 -5.95
N ILE A 266 19.11 18.30 -7.26
CA ILE A 266 17.90 17.82 -7.93
C ILE A 266 17.93 16.30 -8.00
N LEU A 267 19.01 15.68 -8.47
CA LEU A 267 19.18 14.23 -8.53
C LEU A 267 18.99 13.58 -7.15
N ASP A 268 19.48 14.22 -6.13
CA ASP A 268 19.29 13.82 -4.74
C ASP A 268 17.80 13.80 -4.29
N CYS A 269 16.89 14.48 -4.99
CA CYS A 269 15.45 14.42 -4.66
C CYS A 269 14.77 13.15 -5.17
N PHE A 270 15.44 12.37 -6.02
CA PHE A 270 14.90 11.13 -6.58
C PHE A 270 15.39 9.91 -5.78
N ASP A 271 14.45 9.03 -5.42
CA ASP A 271 14.73 7.80 -4.68
C ASP A 271 14.62 6.58 -5.61
N PHE A 272 15.76 5.95 -5.89
CA PHE A 272 15.85 4.74 -6.72
C PHE A 272 16.05 3.50 -5.86
N HIS A 273 15.32 2.43 -6.19
CA HIS A 273 15.37 1.15 -5.50
C HIS A 273 15.58 -0.02 -6.48
N ASN A 274 16.07 -1.14 -5.94
CA ASN A 274 16.18 -2.39 -6.71
C ASN A 274 14.82 -3.09 -6.86
N ASP A 275 13.88 -2.81 -5.97
CA ASP A 275 12.57 -3.45 -5.95
C ASP A 275 11.51 -2.54 -6.60
N GLU A 276 10.65 -3.14 -7.42
CA GLU A 276 9.51 -2.47 -8.04
C GLU A 276 8.41 -2.23 -6.98
N PHE A 277 8.58 -1.23 -6.13
CA PHE A 277 7.57 -0.84 -5.15
C PHE A 277 7.25 0.65 -5.26
N ALA A 278 6.05 0.97 -5.72
CA ALA A 278 5.53 2.34 -5.78
C ALA A 278 4.28 2.46 -4.91
N SER A 279 4.44 2.93 -3.67
CA SER A 279 3.36 2.96 -2.66
C SER A 279 2.23 3.96 -2.94
N ALA A 280 2.41 4.89 -3.85
CA ALA A 280 1.50 6.03 -4.06
C ALA A 280 1.10 6.25 -5.53
N ASN A 281 1.20 5.22 -6.40
CA ASN A 281 0.85 5.35 -7.82
C ASN A 281 -0.46 4.62 -8.13
N LEU A 282 -1.40 5.32 -8.80
CA LEU A 282 -2.68 4.76 -9.23
C LEU A 282 -2.49 3.55 -10.16
N SER A 283 -1.63 3.69 -11.18
CA SER A 283 -1.39 2.66 -12.19
C SER A 283 -0.78 1.40 -11.56
N TYR A 284 0.11 1.56 -10.58
CA TYR A 284 0.69 0.44 -9.84
C TYR A 284 -0.36 -0.30 -8.97
N GLY A 285 -1.24 0.44 -8.28
CA GLY A 285 -2.34 -0.17 -7.52
C GLY A 285 -3.30 -0.94 -8.42
N MET A 286 -3.66 -0.39 -9.59
CA MET A 286 -4.48 -1.09 -10.58
C MET A 286 -3.79 -2.35 -11.11
N ARG A 287 -2.48 -2.29 -11.37
CA ARG A 287 -1.68 -3.45 -11.80
C ARG A 287 -1.66 -4.56 -10.74
N GLN A 288 -1.51 -4.23 -9.47
CA GLN A 288 -1.58 -5.22 -8.39
C GLN A 288 -2.94 -5.94 -8.34
N ILE A 289 -4.04 -5.21 -8.55
CA ILE A 289 -5.39 -5.80 -8.66
C ILE A 289 -5.47 -6.74 -9.87
N SER A 290 -4.94 -6.34 -11.03
CA SER A 290 -4.86 -7.18 -12.23
C SER A 290 -4.03 -8.45 -12.01
N GLU A 291 -2.88 -8.35 -11.36
CA GLU A 291 -2.01 -9.49 -11.04
C GLU A 291 -2.72 -10.51 -10.13
N ILE A 292 -3.54 -10.04 -9.19
CA ILE A 292 -4.39 -10.92 -8.36
C ILE A 292 -5.42 -11.63 -9.25
N ALA A 293 -6.07 -10.92 -10.19
CA ALA A 293 -7.01 -11.53 -11.12
C ALA A 293 -6.36 -12.61 -11.98
N VAL A 294 -5.20 -12.30 -12.60
CA VAL A 294 -4.42 -13.26 -13.40
C VAL A 294 -4.03 -14.48 -12.60
N LYS A 295 -3.56 -14.29 -11.36
CA LYS A 295 -3.18 -15.39 -10.48
C LYS A 295 -4.39 -16.25 -10.11
N ALA A 296 -5.54 -15.64 -9.87
CA ALA A 296 -6.79 -16.35 -9.53
C ALA A 296 -7.27 -17.28 -10.66
N ILE A 297 -7.16 -16.86 -11.91
CA ILE A 297 -7.54 -17.68 -13.08
C ILE A 297 -6.45 -18.64 -13.54
N SER A 298 -5.29 -18.66 -12.89
CA SER A 298 -4.25 -19.65 -13.22
C SER A 298 -4.74 -21.08 -12.97
N PRO A 299 -4.31 -22.09 -13.77
CA PRO A 299 -4.75 -23.47 -13.59
C PRO A 299 -4.52 -24.04 -12.20
N ALA A 300 -3.52 -23.54 -11.47
CA ALA A 300 -3.17 -23.98 -10.13
C ALA A 300 -4.15 -23.50 -9.05
N ILE A 301 -4.82 -22.37 -9.26
CA ILE A 301 -5.74 -21.75 -8.27
C ILE A 301 -7.19 -21.93 -8.72
N ASN A 302 -7.50 -21.63 -9.98
CA ASN A 302 -8.80 -21.79 -10.62
C ASN A 302 -9.97 -21.18 -9.81
N ASP A 303 -9.83 -19.90 -9.47
CA ASP A 303 -10.84 -19.08 -8.75
C ASP A 303 -11.32 -17.91 -9.65
N PRO A 304 -12.22 -18.19 -10.63
CA PRO A 304 -12.73 -17.14 -11.50
C PRO A 304 -13.55 -16.08 -10.74
N GLY A 305 -14.14 -16.42 -9.60
CA GLY A 305 -14.89 -15.47 -8.76
C GLY A 305 -14.04 -14.31 -8.27
N THR A 306 -12.85 -14.60 -7.77
CA THR A 306 -11.86 -13.58 -7.37
C THR A 306 -11.43 -12.72 -8.58
N ALA A 307 -11.20 -13.34 -9.75
CA ALA A 307 -10.83 -12.60 -10.96
C ALA A 307 -11.93 -11.63 -11.39
N ILE A 308 -13.18 -12.10 -11.45
CA ILE A 308 -14.35 -11.27 -11.79
C ILE A 308 -14.47 -10.09 -10.82
N ARG A 309 -14.30 -10.32 -9.52
CA ARG A 309 -14.31 -9.27 -8.51
C ARG A 309 -13.22 -8.22 -8.76
N ALA A 310 -12.00 -8.65 -9.02
CA ALA A 310 -10.88 -7.76 -9.36
C ALA A 310 -11.18 -6.93 -10.62
N VAL A 311 -11.69 -7.54 -11.68
CA VAL A 311 -12.11 -6.89 -12.93
C VAL A 311 -13.19 -5.84 -12.66
N ASN A 312 -14.17 -6.13 -11.81
CA ASN A 312 -15.22 -5.18 -11.45
C ASN A 312 -14.65 -3.95 -10.73
N LEU A 313 -13.70 -4.14 -9.80
CA LEU A 313 -13.02 -3.03 -9.11
C LEU A 313 -12.20 -2.18 -10.08
N LEU A 314 -11.48 -2.82 -11.01
CA LEU A 314 -10.76 -2.12 -12.07
C LEU A 314 -11.70 -1.31 -12.98
N GLY A 315 -12.85 -1.87 -13.33
CA GLY A 315 -13.86 -1.16 -14.11
C GLY A 315 -14.36 0.12 -13.42
N VAL A 316 -14.53 0.10 -12.10
CA VAL A 316 -14.89 1.30 -11.33
C VAL A 316 -13.77 2.34 -11.35
N LEU A 317 -12.50 1.91 -11.21
CA LEU A 317 -11.35 2.82 -11.30
C LEU A 317 -11.23 3.46 -12.68
N LEU A 318 -11.44 2.68 -13.77
CA LEU A 318 -11.47 3.18 -15.14
C LEU A 318 -12.59 4.22 -15.34
N LEU A 319 -13.82 3.92 -14.87
CA LEU A 319 -14.93 4.89 -14.88
C LEU A 319 -14.56 6.20 -14.17
N ARG A 320 -13.90 6.11 -13.01
CA ARG A 320 -13.47 7.27 -12.24
C ARG A 320 -12.31 8.04 -12.89
N LEU A 321 -11.55 7.40 -13.76
CA LEU A 321 -10.44 7.99 -14.51
C LEU A 321 -10.92 8.80 -15.74
N ASN A 322 -12.16 8.61 -16.19
CA ASN A 322 -12.71 9.35 -17.31
C ASN A 322 -12.60 10.88 -17.10
N GLY A 323 -12.22 11.58 -18.16
CA GLY A 323 -12.01 13.02 -18.17
C GLY A 323 -10.78 13.48 -17.37
N VAL A 324 -9.99 12.57 -16.82
CA VAL A 324 -8.75 12.93 -16.10
C VAL A 324 -7.58 12.88 -17.08
N PRO A 325 -6.86 14.00 -17.28
CA PRO A 325 -5.72 14.03 -18.19
C PRO A 325 -4.56 13.15 -17.67
N PRO A 326 -3.69 12.61 -18.57
CA PRO A 326 -2.60 11.72 -18.18
C PRO A 326 -1.40 12.51 -17.59
N ILE A 327 -1.69 13.40 -16.65
CA ILE A 327 -0.71 14.20 -15.91
C ILE A 327 -1.09 14.26 -14.42
N ASP A 328 -0.12 14.58 -13.58
CA ASP A 328 -0.33 15.07 -12.22
C ASP A 328 0.56 16.30 -11.98
N VAL A 329 0.31 17.06 -10.94
CA VAL A 329 1.02 18.30 -10.65
C VAL A 329 1.38 18.39 -9.17
N GLY A 330 2.50 19.05 -8.90
CA GLY A 330 2.98 19.29 -7.55
C GLY A 330 3.71 20.63 -7.41
N CYS A 331 4.17 20.94 -6.20
CA CYS A 331 5.02 22.09 -5.90
C CYS A 331 4.41 23.43 -6.36
N PHE A 332 3.23 23.76 -5.84
CA PHE A 332 2.56 25.00 -6.20
C PHE A 332 3.28 26.23 -5.64
N ASP A 333 3.34 27.27 -6.47
CA ASP A 333 3.81 28.61 -6.12
C ASP A 333 2.79 29.64 -6.61
N GLN A 334 2.27 30.46 -5.71
CA GLN A 334 1.19 31.43 -5.98
C GLN A 334 0.00 30.82 -6.76
N GLY A 335 -0.36 29.57 -6.45
CA GLY A 335 -1.44 28.83 -7.09
C GLY A 335 -1.10 28.24 -8.47
N ARG A 336 0.13 28.38 -8.96
CA ARG A 336 0.60 27.77 -10.22
C ARG A 336 1.50 26.57 -9.92
N PRO A 337 1.32 25.43 -10.62
CA PRO A 337 2.20 24.29 -10.43
C PRO A 337 3.58 24.56 -11.04
N ARG A 338 4.63 24.17 -10.32
CA ARG A 338 6.01 24.22 -10.75
C ARG A 338 6.56 22.85 -11.15
N LEU A 339 5.85 21.77 -10.81
CA LEU A 339 6.27 20.41 -11.09
C LEU A 339 5.12 19.65 -11.76
N TYR A 340 5.42 18.99 -12.88
CA TYR A 340 4.50 18.18 -13.65
C TYR A 340 5.01 16.74 -13.71
N TYR A 341 4.09 15.79 -13.54
CA TYR A 341 4.35 14.35 -13.63
C TYR A 341 3.57 13.75 -14.79
N PRO A 342 4.19 13.00 -15.70
CA PRO A 342 3.45 12.18 -16.65
C PRO A 342 2.71 11.08 -15.86
N GLN A 343 1.56 10.71 -16.38
CA GLN A 343 0.78 9.59 -15.88
C GLN A 343 0.38 8.72 -17.05
N MET A 344 0.18 7.43 -16.82
CA MET A 344 -0.25 6.52 -17.87
C MET A 344 -1.55 7.00 -18.52
N ALA A 345 -1.55 7.06 -19.85
CA ALA A 345 -2.76 7.23 -20.62
C ALA A 345 -3.67 5.99 -20.48
N MET A 346 -4.97 6.15 -20.74
CA MET A 346 -5.97 5.07 -20.64
C MET A 346 -5.57 3.83 -21.45
N GLN A 347 -5.10 4.00 -22.69
CA GLN A 347 -4.62 2.93 -23.54
C GLN A 347 -3.56 2.07 -22.85
N ARG A 348 -2.52 2.71 -22.30
CA ARG A 348 -1.44 2.02 -21.60
C ARG A 348 -1.91 1.32 -20.32
N ILE A 349 -2.87 1.93 -19.60
CA ILE A 349 -3.49 1.31 -18.42
C ILE A 349 -4.23 0.04 -18.84
N LEU A 350 -5.04 0.07 -19.90
CA LEU A 350 -5.77 -1.09 -20.39
C LEU A 350 -4.83 -2.23 -20.83
N GLU A 351 -3.76 -1.90 -21.57
CA GLU A 351 -2.70 -2.85 -21.94
C GLU A 351 -2.05 -3.53 -20.71
N TRP A 352 -1.85 -2.79 -19.64
CA TRP A 352 -1.17 -3.30 -18.44
C TRP A 352 -2.09 -4.01 -17.46
N VAL A 353 -3.37 -3.68 -17.46
CA VAL A 353 -4.31 -4.06 -16.41
C VAL A 353 -5.38 -5.02 -16.91
N MET A 354 -5.96 -4.77 -18.10
CA MET A 354 -7.03 -5.60 -18.64
C MET A 354 -6.53 -6.66 -19.62
N ALA A 355 -5.58 -6.33 -20.47
CA ALA A 355 -5.05 -7.28 -21.45
C ALA A 355 -4.44 -8.55 -20.81
N PRO A 356 -3.67 -8.51 -19.68
CA PRO A 356 -3.25 -9.73 -19.03
C PRO A 356 -4.41 -10.61 -18.57
N VAL A 357 -5.47 -10.02 -17.99
CA VAL A 357 -6.65 -10.78 -17.54
C VAL A 357 -7.38 -11.39 -18.75
N ARG A 358 -7.53 -10.64 -19.83
CA ARG A 358 -8.10 -11.14 -21.11
C ARG A 358 -7.31 -12.32 -21.66
N ASN A 359 -5.97 -12.21 -21.69
CA ASN A 359 -5.12 -13.24 -22.28
C ASN A 359 -5.15 -14.54 -21.47
N TYR A 360 -5.11 -14.46 -20.13
CA TYR A 360 -5.16 -15.65 -19.27
C TYR A 360 -6.58 -16.19 -19.06
N GLY A 361 -7.60 -15.34 -19.13
CA GLY A 361 -9.02 -15.69 -18.98
C GLY A 361 -9.77 -15.93 -20.29
N CYS A 362 -9.07 -16.05 -21.44
CA CYS A 362 -9.67 -16.13 -22.77
C CYS A 362 -10.62 -17.33 -22.95
N GLY A 363 -10.39 -18.43 -22.21
CA GLY A 363 -11.23 -19.62 -22.26
C GLY A 363 -12.42 -19.60 -21.29
N ASP A 364 -12.53 -18.59 -20.41
CA ASP A 364 -13.63 -18.50 -19.45
C ASP A 364 -14.65 -17.43 -19.87
N PRO A 365 -15.87 -17.83 -20.33
CA PRO A 365 -16.88 -16.90 -20.79
C PRO A 365 -17.37 -15.93 -19.69
N HIS A 366 -17.31 -16.32 -18.41
CA HIS A 366 -17.70 -15.46 -17.29
C HIS A 366 -16.68 -14.34 -17.06
N VAL A 367 -15.38 -14.66 -17.17
CA VAL A 367 -14.29 -13.66 -17.09
C VAL A 367 -14.40 -12.69 -18.27
N LEU A 368 -14.61 -13.19 -19.50
CA LEU A 368 -14.79 -12.34 -20.67
C LEU A 368 -16.04 -11.45 -20.56
N ALA A 369 -17.15 -11.99 -20.05
CA ALA A 369 -18.36 -11.21 -19.78
C ALA A 369 -18.10 -10.10 -18.74
N ALA A 370 -17.34 -10.39 -17.68
CA ALA A 370 -16.97 -9.41 -16.67
C ALA A 370 -16.08 -8.29 -17.25
N LEU A 371 -15.13 -8.62 -18.13
CA LEU A 371 -14.32 -7.65 -18.85
C LEU A 371 -15.19 -6.73 -19.73
N LEU A 372 -16.07 -7.28 -20.57
CA LEU A 372 -17.00 -6.50 -21.38
C LEU A 372 -17.92 -5.62 -20.51
N GLN A 373 -18.45 -6.15 -19.42
CA GLN A 373 -19.28 -5.39 -18.49
C GLN A 373 -18.52 -4.25 -17.83
N SER A 374 -17.25 -4.47 -17.46
CA SER A 374 -16.38 -3.45 -16.86
C SER A 374 -16.08 -2.32 -17.87
N MET A 375 -15.79 -2.66 -19.13
CA MET A 375 -15.61 -1.66 -20.19
C MET A 375 -16.91 -0.89 -20.44
N LYS A 376 -18.05 -1.59 -20.53
CA LYS A 376 -19.36 -0.97 -20.63
C LYS A 376 -19.61 0.02 -19.49
N ASN A 377 -19.29 -0.35 -18.25
CA ASN A 377 -19.43 0.54 -17.11
C ASN A 377 -18.49 1.75 -17.20
N ALA A 378 -17.25 1.55 -17.68
CA ALA A 378 -16.30 2.65 -17.89
C ALA A 378 -16.83 3.65 -18.94
N LEU A 379 -17.50 3.18 -19.99
CA LEU A 379 -18.15 4.04 -21.00
C LEU A 379 -19.33 4.86 -20.45
N HIS A 380 -19.85 4.55 -19.25
CA HIS A 380 -20.96 5.27 -18.62
C HIS A 380 -20.58 6.66 -18.11
N GLY A 381 -19.28 6.93 -17.97
CA GLY A 381 -18.75 8.26 -17.66
C GLY A 381 -18.69 9.14 -18.90
N ASP A 382 -17.92 10.20 -18.77
CA ASP A 382 -17.61 11.12 -19.88
C ASP A 382 -16.11 10.99 -20.25
N PRO A 383 -15.73 9.93 -21.02
CA PRO A 383 -14.37 9.73 -21.46
C PRO A 383 -13.98 10.80 -22.49
N SER A 384 -12.72 11.23 -22.49
CA SER A 384 -12.18 12.01 -23.61
C SER A 384 -12.13 11.17 -24.90
N ALA A 385 -11.92 11.83 -26.04
CA ALA A 385 -11.86 11.12 -27.34
C ALA A 385 -10.80 10.00 -27.31
N ASP A 386 -9.58 10.27 -26.81
CA ASP A 386 -8.51 9.29 -26.71
C ASP A 386 -8.88 8.13 -25.75
N GLN A 387 -9.59 8.43 -24.65
CA GLN A 387 -10.05 7.41 -23.71
C GLN A 387 -11.16 6.54 -24.30
N LEU A 388 -12.05 7.14 -25.08
CA LEU A 388 -13.12 6.44 -25.79
C LEU A 388 -12.55 5.46 -26.82
N GLU A 389 -11.57 5.92 -27.61
CA GLU A 389 -10.86 5.11 -28.58
C GLU A 389 -10.18 3.91 -27.91
N ALA A 390 -9.40 4.15 -26.84
CA ALA A 390 -8.72 3.09 -26.10
C ALA A 390 -9.69 2.05 -25.50
N LEU A 391 -10.82 2.48 -24.94
CA LEU A 391 -11.86 1.59 -24.42
C LEU A 391 -12.49 0.76 -25.53
N THR A 392 -12.72 1.37 -26.70
CA THR A 392 -13.30 0.70 -27.87
C THR A 392 -12.37 -0.38 -28.41
N GLU A 393 -11.08 -0.07 -28.52
CA GLU A 393 -10.04 -1.04 -28.93
C GLU A 393 -9.98 -2.25 -28.00
N GLU A 394 -10.00 -2.03 -26.67
CA GLU A 394 -9.96 -3.14 -25.71
C GLU A 394 -11.25 -3.97 -25.75
N ILE A 395 -12.43 -3.35 -25.93
CA ILE A 395 -13.70 -4.07 -26.12
C ILE A 395 -13.61 -4.98 -27.35
N GLN A 396 -13.08 -4.46 -28.45
CA GLN A 396 -12.88 -5.24 -29.67
C GLN A 396 -11.90 -6.40 -29.47
N ALA A 397 -10.81 -6.16 -28.68
CA ALA A 397 -9.85 -7.19 -28.34
C ALA A 397 -10.47 -8.30 -27.47
N VAL A 398 -11.32 -7.95 -26.49
CA VAL A 398 -12.08 -8.94 -25.69
C VAL A 398 -13.04 -9.73 -26.57
N ARG A 399 -13.77 -9.05 -27.45
CA ARG A 399 -14.69 -9.71 -28.42
C ARG A 399 -13.94 -10.69 -29.32
N ASN A 400 -12.80 -10.30 -29.87
CA ASN A 400 -11.99 -11.15 -30.74
C ASN A 400 -11.43 -12.37 -30.00
N SER A 401 -11.01 -12.16 -28.71
CA SER A 401 -10.59 -13.26 -27.84
C SER A 401 -11.74 -14.25 -27.61
N ALA A 402 -12.95 -13.75 -27.35
CA ALA A 402 -14.14 -14.58 -27.20
C ALA A 402 -14.47 -15.39 -28.49
N ASP A 403 -14.33 -14.76 -29.67
CA ASP A 403 -14.58 -15.42 -30.96
C ASP A 403 -13.64 -16.61 -31.18
N THR A 404 -12.38 -16.47 -30.77
CA THR A 404 -11.34 -17.48 -30.94
C THR A 404 -11.45 -18.64 -29.97
N HIS A 405 -11.85 -18.39 -28.70
CA HIS A 405 -11.68 -19.36 -27.61
C HIS A 405 -13.01 -19.87 -27.02
N VAL A 406 -14.16 -19.22 -27.28
CA VAL A 406 -15.45 -19.65 -26.75
C VAL A 406 -16.20 -20.43 -27.83
N GLU A 407 -16.26 -21.75 -27.66
CA GLU A 407 -16.94 -22.64 -28.65
C GLU A 407 -18.45 -22.78 -28.38
N SER A 408 -18.86 -22.77 -27.11
CA SER A 408 -20.23 -23.00 -26.68
C SER A 408 -21.18 -21.91 -27.20
N ARG A 409 -22.17 -22.33 -27.99
CA ARG A 409 -23.23 -21.45 -28.54
C ARG A 409 -23.96 -20.69 -27.40
N ARG A 410 -24.24 -21.34 -26.29
CA ARG A 410 -24.93 -20.74 -25.15
C ARG A 410 -24.09 -19.61 -24.54
N ASP A 411 -22.77 -19.83 -24.39
CA ASP A 411 -21.87 -18.85 -23.83
C ASP A 411 -21.64 -17.67 -24.76
N ARG A 412 -21.53 -17.92 -26.10
CA ARG A 412 -21.51 -16.87 -27.11
C ARG A 412 -22.79 -16.02 -27.06
N GLN A 413 -23.95 -16.64 -26.85
CA GLN A 413 -25.24 -15.93 -26.75
C GLN A 413 -25.26 -15.04 -25.46
N ALA A 414 -24.72 -15.51 -24.34
CA ALA A 414 -24.59 -14.72 -23.13
C ALA A 414 -23.68 -13.50 -23.35
N LEU A 415 -22.52 -13.68 -23.99
CA LEU A 415 -21.61 -12.59 -24.37
C LEU A 415 -22.25 -11.59 -25.32
N ASN A 416 -22.99 -12.07 -26.32
CA ASN A 416 -23.74 -11.22 -27.26
C ASN A 416 -24.76 -10.33 -26.53
N THR A 417 -25.41 -10.85 -25.50
CA THR A 417 -26.33 -10.02 -24.67
C THR A 417 -25.60 -8.83 -24.01
N VAL A 418 -24.33 -9.00 -23.60
CA VAL A 418 -23.53 -7.91 -23.04
C VAL A 418 -23.14 -6.93 -24.17
N LEU A 419 -22.68 -7.42 -25.31
CA LEU A 419 -22.32 -6.61 -26.50
C LEU A 419 -23.50 -5.79 -27.00
N GLU A 420 -24.71 -6.37 -27.09
CA GLU A 420 -25.94 -5.64 -27.48
C GLU A 420 -26.23 -4.49 -26.50
N ARG A 421 -26.13 -4.73 -25.19
CA ARG A 421 -26.33 -3.69 -24.17
C ARG A 421 -25.26 -2.59 -24.27
N LEU A 422 -24.04 -2.93 -24.63
CA LEU A 422 -22.96 -2.00 -24.86
C LEU A 422 -23.23 -1.12 -26.08
N ASN A 423 -23.60 -1.74 -27.21
CA ASN A 423 -23.93 -1.04 -28.45
C ASN A 423 -25.13 -0.08 -28.32
N ARG A 424 -26.10 -0.41 -27.44
CA ARG A 424 -27.24 0.49 -27.15
C ARG A 424 -26.89 1.67 -26.27
N GLN A 425 -25.80 1.57 -25.49
CA GLN A 425 -25.43 2.61 -24.51
C GLN A 425 -24.81 3.84 -25.16
N ARG A 426 -24.04 3.66 -26.24
CA ARG A 426 -23.33 4.76 -26.92
C ARG A 426 -23.56 4.70 -28.42
N HIS A 427 -24.24 5.74 -28.93
CA HIS A 427 -24.51 5.87 -30.35
C HIS A 427 -23.38 6.57 -31.12
N ASP A 428 -22.42 7.16 -30.42
CA ASP A 428 -21.24 7.83 -30.97
C ASP A 428 -20.06 6.87 -31.23
N MET A 429 -20.20 5.58 -30.85
CA MET A 429 -19.23 4.53 -31.16
C MET A 429 -19.70 3.70 -32.38
N GLN A 430 -18.73 3.18 -33.14
CA GLN A 430 -19.04 2.12 -34.11
C GLN A 430 -19.53 0.89 -33.35
N PRO A 431 -20.66 0.28 -33.80
CA PRO A 431 -21.18 -0.92 -33.13
C PRO A 431 -20.17 -2.06 -33.16
N VAL A 432 -19.93 -2.67 -32.00
CA VAL A 432 -19.09 -3.87 -31.91
C VAL A 432 -19.82 -5.07 -32.49
N PRO A 433 -19.25 -5.80 -33.47
CA PRO A 433 -19.89 -6.96 -34.07
C PRO A 433 -20.21 -8.04 -33.04
N LEU A 434 -21.37 -8.66 -33.14
CA LEU A 434 -21.74 -9.80 -32.32
C LEU A 434 -20.89 -11.03 -32.68
N LEU A 435 -20.80 -11.97 -31.74
CA LEU A 435 -20.16 -13.26 -31.98
C LEU A 435 -21.05 -14.13 -32.86
N PRO A 436 -20.50 -14.79 -33.88
CA PRO A 436 -21.27 -15.74 -34.70
C PRO A 436 -21.74 -16.91 -33.83
N LEU A 437 -23.01 -17.28 -33.96
CA LEU A 437 -23.61 -18.34 -33.13
C LEU A 437 -23.42 -19.75 -33.73
N GLY A 438 -22.73 -19.89 -34.84
CA GLY A 438 -22.54 -21.15 -35.54
C GLY A 438 -23.87 -21.86 -35.90
N ASP A 439 -23.99 -22.45 -37.05
CA ASP A 439 -25.09 -23.35 -37.35
C ASP A 439 -24.92 -24.57 -36.43
N GLY A 440 -25.90 -24.79 -35.56
CA GLY A 440 -25.82 -25.86 -34.56
C GLY A 440 -25.58 -27.22 -35.23
N LEU A 441 -24.50 -27.89 -34.78
CA LEU A 441 -24.38 -29.36 -34.89
C LEU A 441 -25.23 -29.99 -33.81
#